data_9df4c27aefa623b6706f35266b180a40
#
_entry.id   9df4c27aefa623b6706f35266b180a40
#
_cell.length_a   1.000
_cell.length_b   1.000
_cell.length_c   1.000
_cell.angle_alpha   90.00
_cell.angle_beta   90.00
_cell.angle_gamma   90.00
#
_symmetry.space_group_name_H-M   'P 1'
#
loop_
_entity.id
_entity.type
_entity.pdbx_description
1 polymer ?
#
loop_
_entity_poly.entity_id
_entity_poly.type
_entity_poly.pdbx_seq_one_letter_code
_entity_poly.pdbx_strand_id
1 'polypeptide(L)'
;MKVVKALDEQNVEQEHTEQEQVTDKKTGYVHIKKFHFILILFFLVLLSTGITTFALSFGEEKVITVGTERSEFDKLYAAYDTLKSGYFEELDQKKLINGAIDGMVKVLDDPYTDYMSVEEAENFHNSINSSFQGIGAEIQEKDGHITIVSPIKGSPAEKAGLKPNDIITSVDGKSLQGMTSSEAVTIIRGKKGTKVELTIQRPGTDAPVKVPIIRDDIPIETVYGEMVGDGIAKVQVTSFSTNTSKDLAAKLNELQKEGMKGLVLDLRQNPGGLLDEAISISSMFVPKGKLILKVEDRNGKTQEYPSQNDGNPDFPLVVLIDKGSASASEILAAAVSESAGVKLVGETSFGKGTVQTAKDFPDKSNIKFTTAKWLTPNGNWIHKKGIKPDIEVPLPEYASLSIINPDKELKLSSSSTEVESAQKMLKAIGFDPGREDGFFDEKTQAAVSSFQAANNLPADGVLKGDSTIKLMEKLREMIETNDTQLQKAVEVLKEEMK
;
A
#
# COMPACT_ATOMS: atom_id res chain seq x y z
N MET A 1 26.49 45.12 -18.95
CA MET A 1 27.30 45.80 -19.93
C MET A 1 26.65 45.48 -21.28
N LYS A 2 25.81 46.43 -21.72
CA LYS A 2 26.01 47.27 -22.92
C LYS A 2 26.05 46.43 -24.18
N VAL A 3 25.26 46.60 -25.28
CA VAL A 3 24.75 47.81 -25.94
C VAL A 3 23.81 47.35 -27.03
N VAL A 4 22.54 47.71 -27.25
CA VAL A 4 22.00 48.97 -27.72
C VAL A 4 22.19 49.23 -29.24
N LYS A 5 21.03 49.50 -29.89
CA LYS A 5 20.76 50.46 -30.96
C LYS A 5 21.09 50.03 -32.40
N ALA A 6 20.22 50.19 -33.29
CA ALA A 6 19.39 51.29 -33.86
C ALA A 6 19.94 51.70 -35.22
N LEU A 7 19.06 52.21 -36.01
CA LEU A 7 19.12 53.28 -37.04
C LEU A 7 18.48 52.83 -38.32
N ASP A 8 17.50 53.46 -38.75
CA ASP A 8 17.19 54.82 -39.15
C ASP A 8 17.14 54.94 -40.67
N GLU A 9 16.00 55.41 -41.10
CA GLU A 9 15.75 56.55 -41.97
C GLU A 9 16.31 56.60 -43.40
N GLN A 10 15.40 57.19 -44.16
CA GLN A 10 15.54 58.08 -45.37
C GLN A 10 15.30 57.37 -46.71
N ASN A 11 14.61 57.92 -47.65
CA ASN A 11 14.08 59.25 -47.94
C ASN A 11 13.31 59.22 -49.28
N VAL A 12 12.36 60.09 -49.44
CA VAL A 12 12.18 61.18 -50.38
C VAL A 12 11.39 60.93 -51.68
N GLU A 13 10.27 61.63 -51.68
CA GLU A 13 9.61 62.42 -52.77
C GLU A 13 9.78 61.95 -54.22
N GLN A 14 8.63 61.81 -54.87
CA GLN A 14 8.35 62.56 -56.13
C GLN A 14 6.84 62.71 -56.35
N GLU A 15 6.45 63.97 -56.56
CA GLU A 15 5.15 64.46 -57.04
C GLU A 15 4.79 63.89 -58.40
N HIS A 16 3.57 63.50 -58.60
CA HIS A 16 2.87 63.68 -59.89
C HIS A 16 1.38 63.93 -59.66
N THR A 17 1.00 65.13 -60.01
CA THR A 17 -0.34 65.67 -60.14
C THR A 17 -1.12 64.91 -61.20
N GLU A 18 -2.25 64.32 -60.81
CA GLU A 18 -3.34 64.03 -61.75
C GLU A 18 -4.68 64.40 -61.12
N GLN A 19 -5.41 65.21 -61.87
CA GLN A 19 -6.72 65.72 -61.59
C GLN A 19 -7.73 64.56 -61.63
N GLU A 20 -8.37 64.26 -60.53
CA GLU A 20 -9.52 63.37 -60.51
C GLU A 20 -10.83 64.17 -60.26
N GLN A 21 -11.74 63.92 -61.16
CA GLN A 21 -13.09 64.47 -61.16
C GLN A 21 -13.85 63.97 -59.92
N VAL A 22 -14.35 64.95 -59.15
CA VAL A 22 -15.28 64.71 -58.06
C VAL A 22 -16.63 64.26 -58.60
N THR A 23 -16.91 62.93 -58.53
CA THR A 23 -18.29 62.46 -58.68
C THR A 23 -19.02 62.58 -57.37
N ASP A 24 -19.95 63.48 -57.32
CA ASP A 24 -20.86 63.73 -56.20
C ASP A 24 -21.76 62.51 -55.94
N LYS A 25 -21.40 61.64 -54.97
CA LYS A 25 -22.27 60.59 -54.45
C LYS A 25 -23.24 61.24 -53.49
N LYS A 26 -24.44 61.49 -53.96
CA LYS A 26 -25.59 61.81 -53.10
C LYS A 26 -25.81 60.73 -52.11
N THR A 27 -25.37 60.94 -50.88
CA THR A 27 -25.75 60.09 -49.68
C THR A 27 -27.23 60.52 -49.40
N GLY A 28 -28.14 59.59 -49.76
CA GLY A 28 -29.55 59.74 -49.48
C GLY A 28 -29.82 59.60 -47.98
N TYR A 29 -29.98 60.75 -47.32
CA TYR A 29 -30.47 60.73 -45.96
C TYR A 29 -32.00 60.59 -45.98
N VAL A 30 -32.54 59.58 -45.29
CA VAL A 30 -33.96 59.41 -45.08
C VAL A 30 -34.36 60.24 -43.85
N HIS A 31 -35.09 61.38 -44.11
CA HIS A 31 -35.61 62.17 -42.99
C HIS A 31 -36.85 61.50 -42.41
N ILE A 32 -36.67 60.83 -41.28
CA ILE A 32 -37.79 60.29 -40.49
C ILE A 32 -38.13 61.30 -39.38
N LYS A 33 -39.41 61.69 -39.29
CA LYS A 33 -39.84 62.48 -38.14
C LYS A 33 -39.59 61.76 -36.83
N LYS A 34 -39.12 62.49 -35.81
CA LYS A 34 -38.77 61.91 -34.51
C LYS A 34 -39.80 60.92 -33.96
N PHE A 35 -41.08 61.25 -34.15
CA PHE A 35 -42.19 60.38 -33.75
C PHE A 35 -42.18 59.03 -34.48
N HIS A 36 -41.99 58.98 -35.78
CA HIS A 36 -41.93 57.73 -36.55
C HIS A 36 -40.72 56.97 -36.25
N PHE A 37 -39.59 57.60 -35.95
CA PHE A 37 -38.37 56.95 -35.53
C PHE A 37 -38.56 56.21 -34.17
N ILE A 38 -39.17 56.91 -33.19
CA ILE A 38 -39.49 56.29 -31.88
C ILE A 38 -40.46 55.10 -32.05
N LEU A 39 -41.45 55.26 -32.94
CA LEU A 39 -42.42 54.20 -33.22
C LEU A 39 -41.80 52.95 -33.88
N ILE A 40 -40.90 53.20 -34.83
CA ILE A 40 -40.11 52.08 -35.44
C ILE A 40 -39.24 51.37 -34.40
N LEU A 41 -38.59 52.15 -33.52
CA LEU A 41 -37.75 51.58 -32.45
C LEU A 41 -38.57 50.75 -31.45
N PHE A 42 -39.77 51.26 -31.12
CA PHE A 42 -40.75 50.59 -30.26
C PHE A 42 -41.24 49.28 -30.87
N PHE A 43 -41.56 49.23 -32.16
CA PHE A 43 -41.98 48.04 -32.87
C PHE A 43 -40.80 47.06 -33.04
N LEU A 44 -39.59 47.57 -33.25
CA LEU A 44 -38.38 46.69 -33.30
C LEU A 44 -38.11 45.99 -31.95
N VAL A 45 -38.30 46.72 -30.85
CA VAL A 45 -38.18 46.17 -29.51
C VAL A 45 -39.28 45.12 -29.24
N LEU A 46 -40.56 45.45 -29.60
CA LEU A 46 -41.67 44.50 -29.46
C LEU A 46 -41.48 43.25 -30.32
N LEU A 47 -40.99 43.41 -31.56
CA LEU A 47 -40.72 42.28 -32.46
C LEU A 47 -39.60 41.42 -31.92
N SER A 48 -38.52 42.03 -31.45
CA SER A 48 -37.39 41.33 -30.81
C SER A 48 -37.83 40.55 -29.56
N THR A 49 -38.63 41.21 -28.68
CA THR A 49 -39.18 40.59 -27.48
C THR A 49 -40.15 39.45 -27.84
N GLY A 50 -40.99 39.62 -28.83
CA GLY A 50 -41.90 38.60 -29.33
C GLY A 50 -41.18 37.39 -29.91
N ILE A 51 -40.16 37.62 -30.72
CA ILE A 51 -39.33 36.54 -31.29
C ILE A 51 -38.56 35.80 -30.17
N THR A 52 -37.99 36.53 -29.22
CA THR A 52 -37.30 35.95 -28.08
C THR A 52 -38.21 35.10 -27.20
N THR A 53 -39.43 35.66 -26.89
CA THR A 53 -40.43 34.93 -26.10
C THR A 53 -40.95 33.68 -26.85
N PHE A 54 -41.17 33.80 -28.16
CA PHE A 54 -41.60 32.69 -28.99
C PHE A 54 -40.48 31.61 -29.06
N ALA A 55 -39.21 32.00 -29.25
CA ALA A 55 -38.08 31.07 -29.25
C ALA A 55 -37.90 30.38 -27.89
N LEU A 56 -38.13 31.08 -26.77
CA LEU A 56 -38.08 30.52 -25.42
C LEU A 56 -39.31 29.64 -25.05
N SER A 57 -40.51 29.94 -25.65
CA SER A 57 -41.75 29.20 -25.33
C SER A 57 -41.99 27.98 -26.23
N PHE A 58 -41.42 27.98 -27.44
CA PHE A 58 -41.59 26.90 -28.45
C PHE A 58 -40.26 26.31 -28.95
N GLY A 59 -39.12 26.84 -28.51
CA GLY A 59 -37.86 26.17 -28.70
C GLY A 59 -37.84 24.94 -27.83
N GLU A 60 -37.77 23.74 -28.41
CA GLU A 60 -37.36 22.57 -27.66
C GLU A 60 -36.06 22.94 -26.95
N GLU A 61 -36.02 22.72 -25.61
CA GLU A 61 -34.81 22.78 -24.85
C GLU A 61 -33.87 21.71 -25.43
N LYS A 62 -33.14 22.06 -26.47
CA LYS A 62 -31.88 21.37 -26.71
C LYS A 62 -30.95 21.78 -25.59
N VAL A 63 -31.04 21.06 -24.48
CA VAL A 63 -29.93 20.96 -23.54
C VAL A 63 -28.74 20.51 -24.37
N ILE A 64 -27.88 21.46 -24.75
CA ILE A 64 -26.57 21.13 -25.28
C ILE A 64 -25.80 20.58 -24.06
N THR A 65 -26.01 19.31 -23.76
CA THR A 65 -25.12 18.54 -22.95
C THR A 65 -23.80 18.51 -23.72
N VAL A 66 -22.88 19.41 -23.36
CA VAL A 66 -21.46 19.27 -23.69
C VAL A 66 -20.92 18.13 -22.81
N GLY A 67 -21.44 16.94 -23.02
CA GLY A 67 -20.93 15.70 -22.56
C GLY A 67 -20.68 14.85 -23.80
N THR A 68 -19.51 14.33 -23.96
CA THR A 68 -19.27 13.23 -24.88
C THR A 68 -20.22 12.11 -24.48
N GLU A 69 -21.38 12.03 -25.19
CA GLU A 69 -22.29 10.90 -25.04
C GLU A 69 -21.49 9.65 -25.39
N ARG A 70 -21.14 8.90 -24.36
CA ARG A 70 -20.53 7.57 -24.54
C ARG A 70 -21.68 6.60 -24.68
N SER A 71 -22.14 6.38 -25.90
CA SER A 71 -23.29 5.52 -26.20
C SER A 71 -23.13 4.10 -25.65
N GLU A 72 -21.89 3.66 -25.44
CA GLU A 72 -21.59 2.39 -24.78
C GLU A 72 -22.06 2.31 -23.32
N PHE A 73 -22.31 3.47 -22.67
CA PHE A 73 -22.82 3.54 -21.30
C PHE A 73 -24.34 3.69 -21.19
N ASP A 74 -25.07 3.88 -22.31
CA ASP A 74 -26.53 4.07 -22.30
C ASP A 74 -27.25 2.92 -21.60
N LYS A 75 -26.80 1.67 -21.84
CA LYS A 75 -27.33 0.49 -21.18
C LYS A 75 -27.11 0.52 -19.66
N LEU A 76 -25.96 1.03 -19.22
CA LEU A 76 -25.62 1.14 -17.79
C LEU A 76 -26.50 2.20 -17.12
N TYR A 77 -26.69 3.34 -17.76
CA TYR A 77 -27.59 4.39 -17.28
C TYR A 77 -29.03 3.90 -17.21
N ALA A 78 -29.53 3.23 -18.26
CA ALA A 78 -30.87 2.66 -18.27
C ALA A 78 -31.07 1.62 -17.16
N ALA A 79 -30.09 0.77 -16.91
CA ALA A 79 -30.13 -0.20 -15.82
C ALA A 79 -30.17 0.48 -14.45
N TYR A 80 -29.31 1.52 -14.25
CA TYR A 80 -29.31 2.31 -13.02
C TYR A 80 -30.65 2.99 -12.76
N ASP A 81 -31.22 3.67 -13.76
CA ASP A 81 -32.49 4.38 -13.65
C ASP A 81 -33.66 3.42 -13.39
N THR A 82 -33.65 2.24 -14.04
CA THR A 82 -34.65 1.20 -13.83
C THR A 82 -34.62 0.69 -12.39
N LEU A 83 -33.45 0.39 -11.88
CA LEU A 83 -33.29 -0.07 -10.48
C LEU A 83 -33.69 1.04 -9.50
N LYS A 84 -33.23 2.26 -9.72
CA LYS A 84 -33.52 3.41 -8.84
C LYS A 84 -35.03 3.71 -8.77
N SER A 85 -35.76 3.55 -9.88
CA SER A 85 -37.19 3.85 -9.93
C SER A 85 -38.10 2.67 -9.59
N GLY A 86 -37.65 1.43 -9.80
CA GLY A 86 -38.51 0.25 -9.76
C GLY A 86 -38.18 -0.80 -8.69
N TYR A 87 -37.02 -0.70 -8.03
CA TYR A 87 -36.69 -1.66 -6.98
C TYR A 87 -37.55 -1.42 -5.74
N PHE A 88 -37.99 -2.49 -5.07
CA PHE A 88 -38.99 -2.40 -4.01
C PHE A 88 -38.48 -1.86 -2.67
N GLU A 89 -37.16 -1.86 -2.46
CA GLU A 89 -36.51 -1.27 -1.27
C GLU A 89 -35.72 -0.02 -1.64
N GLU A 90 -35.41 0.80 -0.63
CA GLU A 90 -34.55 1.96 -0.82
C GLU A 90 -33.13 1.53 -1.21
N LEU A 91 -32.61 2.09 -2.31
CA LEU A 91 -31.30 1.77 -2.84
C LEU A 91 -30.24 2.75 -2.38
N ASP A 92 -29.13 2.21 -1.86
CA ASP A 92 -27.89 2.97 -1.68
C ASP A 92 -27.23 3.19 -3.05
N GLN A 93 -27.38 4.39 -3.58
CA GLN A 93 -26.83 4.78 -4.88
C GLN A 93 -25.32 4.64 -4.96
N LYS A 94 -24.59 4.91 -3.85
CA LYS A 94 -23.12 4.78 -3.80
C LYS A 94 -22.72 3.32 -3.94
N LYS A 95 -23.37 2.42 -3.22
CA LYS A 95 -23.13 0.98 -3.34
C LYS A 95 -23.39 0.48 -4.74
N LEU A 96 -24.45 0.97 -5.40
CA LEU A 96 -24.78 0.57 -6.76
C LEU A 96 -23.70 1.01 -7.76
N ILE A 97 -23.23 2.26 -7.67
CA ILE A 97 -22.16 2.79 -8.53
C ILE A 97 -20.83 2.06 -8.26
N ASN A 98 -20.47 1.88 -7.00
CA ASN A 98 -19.24 1.17 -6.63
C ASN A 98 -19.26 -0.27 -7.13
N GLY A 99 -20.41 -0.96 -7.00
CA GLY A 99 -20.59 -2.30 -7.53
C GLY A 99 -20.49 -2.41 -9.05
N ALA A 100 -20.93 -1.37 -9.78
CA ALA A 100 -20.77 -1.31 -11.24
C ALA A 100 -19.28 -1.14 -11.63
N ILE A 101 -18.53 -0.29 -10.93
CA ILE A 101 -17.10 -0.11 -11.16
C ILE A 101 -16.33 -1.39 -10.81
N ASP A 102 -16.62 -1.99 -9.66
CA ASP A 102 -16.06 -3.27 -9.24
C ASP A 102 -16.32 -4.38 -10.26
N GLY A 103 -17.54 -4.43 -10.82
CA GLY A 103 -17.89 -5.34 -11.91
C GLY A 103 -17.05 -5.14 -13.17
N MET A 104 -16.76 -3.90 -13.56
CA MET A 104 -15.87 -3.60 -14.69
C MET A 104 -14.43 -4.06 -14.43
N VAL A 105 -13.96 -3.88 -13.22
CA VAL A 105 -12.60 -4.31 -12.80
C VAL A 105 -12.50 -5.84 -12.84
N LYS A 106 -13.48 -6.55 -12.30
CA LYS A 106 -13.50 -8.02 -12.26
C LYS A 106 -13.45 -8.70 -13.63
N VAL A 107 -14.00 -8.07 -14.67
CA VAL A 107 -13.94 -8.59 -16.04
C VAL A 107 -12.52 -8.66 -16.61
N LEU A 108 -11.57 -7.91 -16.05
CA LEU A 108 -10.18 -7.92 -16.50
C LEU A 108 -9.43 -9.20 -16.10
N ASP A 109 -9.97 -10.00 -15.18
CA ASP A 109 -9.34 -11.22 -14.63
C ASP A 109 -7.87 -11.00 -14.20
N ASP A 110 -7.60 -9.82 -13.67
CA ASP A 110 -6.28 -9.41 -13.17
C ASP A 110 -6.34 -9.25 -11.64
N PRO A 111 -5.68 -10.13 -10.87
CA PRO A 111 -5.73 -10.12 -9.41
C PRO A 111 -5.04 -8.89 -8.80
N TYR A 112 -4.34 -8.09 -9.59
CA TYR A 112 -3.65 -6.88 -9.15
C TYR A 112 -4.41 -5.60 -9.46
N THR A 113 -5.49 -5.70 -10.25
CA THR A 113 -6.38 -4.57 -10.57
C THR A 113 -7.58 -4.59 -9.64
N ASP A 114 -7.82 -3.47 -8.96
CA ASP A 114 -8.80 -3.38 -7.90
C ASP A 114 -9.43 -1.99 -7.81
N TYR A 115 -10.71 -1.93 -7.46
CA TYR A 115 -11.40 -0.70 -7.08
C TYR A 115 -11.51 -0.64 -5.56
N MET A 116 -11.01 0.41 -4.97
CA MET A 116 -11.01 0.63 -3.54
C MET A 116 -12.00 1.71 -3.15
N SER A 117 -12.88 1.42 -2.21
CA SER A 117 -13.70 2.42 -1.51
C SER A 117 -12.82 3.47 -0.84
N VAL A 118 -13.42 4.55 -0.34
CA VAL A 118 -12.68 5.61 0.37
C VAL A 118 -11.86 5.05 1.54
N GLU A 119 -12.44 4.14 2.32
CA GLU A 119 -11.78 3.52 3.47
C GLU A 119 -10.62 2.61 3.05
N GLU A 120 -10.84 1.77 2.03
CA GLU A 120 -9.80 0.89 1.48
C GLU A 120 -8.67 1.68 0.82
N ALA A 121 -8.98 2.78 0.12
CA ALA A 121 -7.99 3.69 -0.46
C ALA A 121 -7.14 4.39 0.63
N GLU A 122 -7.76 4.81 1.74
CA GLU A 122 -7.05 5.38 2.89
C GLU A 122 -6.09 4.34 3.52
N ASN A 123 -6.54 3.11 3.72
CA ASN A 123 -5.70 2.02 4.21
C ASN A 123 -4.55 1.68 3.25
N PHE A 124 -4.81 1.69 1.95
CA PHE A 124 -3.80 1.50 0.92
C PHE A 124 -2.73 2.61 0.96
N HIS A 125 -3.12 3.88 1.02
CA HIS A 125 -2.20 5.00 1.15
C HIS A 125 -1.38 4.93 2.44
N ASN A 126 -1.99 4.55 3.56
CA ASN A 126 -1.30 4.37 4.83
C ASN A 126 -0.24 3.26 4.73
N SER A 127 -0.54 2.15 4.07
CA SER A 127 0.43 1.05 3.88
C SER A 127 1.63 1.47 3.00
N ILE A 128 1.38 2.26 1.94
CA ILE A 128 2.43 2.81 1.09
C ILE A 128 3.33 3.79 1.86
N ASN A 129 2.74 4.60 2.74
CA ASN A 129 3.47 5.60 3.52
C ASN A 129 4.18 5.00 4.74
N SER A 130 4.13 3.68 4.95
CA SER A 130 4.62 3.02 6.17
C SER A 130 4.14 3.75 7.42
N SER A 131 2.87 4.08 7.48
CA SER A 131 2.31 4.77 8.62
C SER A 131 0.84 4.40 8.79
N PHE A 132 0.35 4.54 10.01
CA PHE A 132 -1.09 4.51 10.28
C PHE A 132 -1.48 5.73 11.10
N GLN A 133 -2.72 6.17 10.96
CA GLN A 133 -3.21 7.32 11.71
C GLN A 133 -3.78 6.87 13.05
N GLY A 134 -3.26 7.47 14.13
CA GLY A 134 -3.66 7.08 15.47
C GLY A 134 -2.84 7.72 16.57
N ILE A 135 -2.80 7.08 17.72
CA ILE A 135 -2.05 7.57 18.89
C ILE A 135 -0.63 6.99 18.98
N GLY A 136 -0.36 5.84 18.35
CA GLY A 136 0.94 5.17 18.40
C GLY A 136 1.22 4.47 19.73
N ALA A 137 0.37 3.53 20.08
CA ALA A 137 0.59 2.59 21.19
C ALA A 137 0.23 1.18 20.75
N GLU A 138 1.03 0.23 21.16
CA GLU A 138 0.69 -1.19 21.11
C GLU A 138 -0.25 -1.52 22.25
N ILE A 139 -1.34 -2.22 21.96
CA ILE A 139 -2.34 -2.62 22.95
C ILE A 139 -2.62 -4.11 22.87
N GLN A 140 -3.02 -4.69 24.00
CA GLN A 140 -3.50 -6.07 24.09
C GLN A 140 -4.77 -6.12 24.92
N GLU A 141 -5.58 -7.14 24.67
CA GLU A 141 -6.62 -7.53 25.62
C GLU A 141 -6.02 -8.47 26.65
N LYS A 142 -6.22 -8.16 27.92
CA LYS A 142 -5.78 -8.97 29.06
C LYS A 142 -6.82 -8.90 30.16
N ASP A 143 -7.32 -10.05 30.58
CA ASP A 143 -8.32 -10.18 31.66
C ASP A 143 -9.60 -9.33 31.42
N GLY A 144 -10.06 -9.27 30.14
CA GLY A 144 -11.22 -8.48 29.72
C GLY A 144 -10.98 -6.96 29.68
N HIS A 145 -9.73 -6.52 29.74
CA HIS A 145 -9.32 -5.11 29.71
C HIS A 145 -8.35 -4.83 28.58
N ILE A 146 -8.47 -3.67 27.96
CA ILE A 146 -7.51 -3.18 26.98
C ILE A 146 -6.33 -2.54 27.69
N THR A 147 -5.16 -3.13 27.55
CA THR A 147 -3.94 -2.72 28.26
C THR A 147 -2.88 -2.24 27.26
N ILE A 148 -2.16 -1.16 27.58
CA ILE A 148 -1.03 -0.69 26.80
C ILE A 148 0.17 -1.62 27.06
N VAL A 149 0.67 -2.24 25.99
CA VAL A 149 1.91 -3.01 26.01
C VAL A 149 3.09 -2.04 26.04
N SER A 150 3.15 -1.12 25.04
CA SER A 150 4.13 -0.04 24.99
C SER A 150 3.64 1.12 24.12
N PRO A 151 3.95 2.37 24.45
CA PRO A 151 3.86 3.48 23.51
C PRO A 151 5.02 3.38 22.50
N ILE A 152 4.74 3.68 21.23
CA ILE A 152 5.75 3.75 20.18
C ILE A 152 6.61 5.00 20.39
N LYS A 153 7.92 4.86 20.27
CA LYS A 153 8.88 5.97 20.46
C LYS A 153 8.58 7.14 19.51
N GLY A 154 8.54 8.35 20.04
CA GLY A 154 8.23 9.57 19.29
C GLY A 154 6.76 9.80 19.00
N SER A 155 5.89 8.84 19.34
CA SER A 155 4.45 8.89 19.06
C SER A 155 3.68 9.89 19.94
N PRO A 156 2.45 10.27 19.56
CA PRO A 156 1.54 11.02 20.43
C PRO A 156 1.27 10.35 21.76
N ALA A 157 1.17 9.03 21.80
CA ALA A 157 0.95 8.24 23.02
C ALA A 157 2.12 8.41 24.02
N GLU A 158 3.37 8.31 23.55
CA GLU A 158 4.55 8.53 24.38
C GLU A 158 4.60 9.98 24.89
N LYS A 159 4.40 10.97 23.99
CA LYS A 159 4.37 12.39 24.34
C LYS A 159 3.28 12.75 25.33
N ALA A 160 2.14 12.05 25.27
CA ALA A 160 1.05 12.20 26.23
C ALA A 160 1.32 11.49 27.58
N GLY A 161 2.42 10.77 27.72
CA GLY A 161 2.86 10.12 28.95
C GLY A 161 2.12 8.80 29.25
N LEU A 162 1.59 8.12 28.24
CA LEU A 162 1.12 6.74 28.38
C LEU A 162 2.29 5.82 28.73
N LYS A 163 2.02 4.80 29.52
CA LYS A 163 3.04 3.86 30.03
C LYS A 163 2.61 2.42 29.81
N PRO A 164 3.58 1.48 29.74
CA PRO A 164 3.27 0.06 29.80
C PRO A 164 2.39 -0.29 31.02
N ASN A 165 1.45 -1.18 30.82
CA ASN A 165 0.42 -1.62 31.79
C ASN A 165 -0.64 -0.57 32.17
N ASP A 166 -0.74 0.58 31.51
CA ASP A 166 -1.91 1.44 31.62
C ASP A 166 -3.12 0.70 31.03
N ILE A 167 -4.22 0.61 31.80
CA ILE A 167 -5.47 0.00 31.34
C ILE A 167 -6.36 1.10 30.76
N ILE A 168 -6.76 0.98 29.49
CA ILE A 168 -7.68 1.92 28.84
C ILE A 168 -9.11 1.51 29.19
N THR A 169 -9.77 2.27 30.04
CA THR A 169 -11.13 1.98 30.48
C THR A 169 -12.19 2.57 29.56
N SER A 170 -11.91 3.73 28.93
CA SER A 170 -12.81 4.33 27.95
C SER A 170 -12.08 5.22 26.96
N VAL A 171 -12.72 5.46 25.79
CA VAL A 171 -12.28 6.36 24.72
C VAL A 171 -13.43 7.31 24.42
N ASP A 172 -13.20 8.63 24.53
CA ASP A 172 -14.21 9.69 24.35
C ASP A 172 -15.51 9.41 25.14
N GLY A 173 -15.36 8.83 26.35
CA GLY A 173 -16.46 8.44 27.23
C GLY A 173 -17.12 7.09 26.92
N LYS A 174 -16.77 6.41 25.82
CA LYS A 174 -17.25 5.07 25.47
C LYS A 174 -16.41 4.02 26.19
N SER A 175 -17.03 3.15 27.00
CA SER A 175 -16.33 2.06 27.70
C SER A 175 -15.75 1.05 26.73
N LEU A 176 -14.53 0.56 27.03
CA LEU A 176 -13.87 -0.53 26.32
C LEU A 176 -13.99 -1.89 27.03
N GLN A 177 -14.70 -1.96 28.13
CA GLN A 177 -14.82 -3.19 28.91
C GLN A 177 -15.46 -4.32 28.09
N GLY A 178 -14.80 -5.46 28.02
CA GLY A 178 -15.24 -6.63 27.28
C GLY A 178 -15.07 -6.54 25.76
N MET A 179 -14.41 -5.49 25.24
CA MET A 179 -14.05 -5.38 23.83
C MET A 179 -12.76 -6.13 23.54
N THR A 180 -12.67 -6.68 22.34
CA THR A 180 -11.43 -7.21 21.79
C THR A 180 -10.45 -6.08 21.45
N SER A 181 -9.17 -6.40 21.33
CA SER A 181 -8.15 -5.41 20.88
C SER A 181 -8.52 -4.78 19.52
N SER A 182 -9.05 -5.57 18.59
CA SER A 182 -9.44 -5.09 17.24
C SER A 182 -10.57 -4.07 17.30
N GLU A 183 -11.59 -4.30 18.13
CA GLU A 183 -12.70 -3.35 18.35
C GLU A 183 -12.19 -2.06 18.98
N ALA A 184 -11.32 -2.17 19.99
CA ALA A 184 -10.71 -1.03 20.66
C ALA A 184 -9.85 -0.20 19.70
N VAL A 185 -9.04 -0.84 18.84
CA VAL A 185 -8.23 -0.18 17.80
C VAL A 185 -9.10 0.67 16.88
N THR A 186 -10.26 0.15 16.44
CA THR A 186 -11.18 0.87 15.55
C THR A 186 -11.69 2.18 16.18
N ILE A 187 -11.85 2.22 17.50
CA ILE A 187 -12.33 3.40 18.24
C ILE A 187 -11.18 4.37 18.57
N ILE A 188 -9.99 3.83 18.89
CA ILE A 188 -8.80 4.61 19.24
C ILE A 188 -8.20 5.29 18.01
N ARG A 189 -8.15 4.61 16.87
CA ARG A 189 -7.68 5.17 15.58
C ARG A 189 -8.58 6.31 15.12
N GLY A 190 -8.11 7.07 14.16
CA GLY A 190 -8.86 8.16 13.53
C GLY A 190 -7.91 9.14 12.87
N LYS A 191 -8.48 10.10 12.14
CA LYS A 191 -7.74 11.03 11.29
C LYS A 191 -6.69 11.83 12.06
N LYS A 192 -5.53 11.99 11.45
CA LYS A 192 -4.47 12.91 11.90
C LYS A 192 -5.04 14.29 12.24
N GLY A 193 -4.56 14.88 13.34
CA GLY A 193 -4.98 16.16 13.86
C GLY A 193 -6.29 16.15 14.67
N THR A 194 -7.02 15.03 14.70
CA THR A 194 -8.20 14.88 15.56
C THR A 194 -7.80 14.55 16.98
N LYS A 195 -8.58 15.06 17.96
CA LYS A 195 -8.39 14.77 19.38
C LYS A 195 -9.12 13.47 19.75
N VAL A 196 -8.51 12.65 20.60
CA VAL A 196 -9.13 11.56 21.32
C VAL A 196 -8.81 11.71 22.82
N GLU A 197 -9.77 11.44 23.69
CA GLU A 197 -9.58 11.43 25.13
C GLU A 197 -9.63 9.99 25.65
N LEU A 198 -8.49 9.47 26.11
CA LEU A 198 -8.43 8.18 26.78
C LEU A 198 -8.65 8.38 28.27
N THR A 199 -9.49 7.53 28.89
CA THR A 199 -9.50 7.37 30.34
C THR A 199 -8.71 6.11 30.67
N ILE A 200 -7.65 6.26 31.45
CA ILE A 200 -6.77 5.14 31.81
C ILE A 200 -6.80 4.92 33.35
N GLN A 201 -6.72 3.65 33.73
CA GLN A 201 -6.40 3.25 35.10
C GLN A 201 -4.93 2.81 35.12
N ARG A 202 -4.10 3.56 35.83
CA ARG A 202 -2.67 3.26 35.98
C ARG A 202 -2.43 2.43 37.21
N PRO A 203 -1.65 1.34 37.15
CA PRO A 203 -1.26 0.60 38.35
C PRO A 203 -0.59 1.51 39.37
N GLY A 204 -1.08 1.44 40.63
CA GLY A 204 -0.57 2.27 41.73
C GLY A 204 -1.19 3.68 41.85
N THR A 205 -2.25 3.97 41.06
CA THR A 205 -3.05 5.20 41.27
C THR A 205 -4.48 4.88 41.70
N ASP A 206 -5.03 5.68 42.60
CA ASP A 206 -6.36 5.46 43.14
C ASP A 206 -7.50 5.94 42.22
N ALA A 207 -7.21 6.84 41.30
CA ALA A 207 -8.21 7.42 40.40
C ALA A 207 -7.82 7.28 38.92
N PRO A 208 -8.80 7.08 38.03
CA PRO A 208 -8.58 7.10 36.61
C PRO A 208 -8.04 8.45 36.12
N VAL A 209 -7.14 8.42 35.12
CA VAL A 209 -6.53 9.61 34.54
C VAL A 209 -7.06 9.82 33.12
N LYS A 210 -7.50 11.04 32.82
CA LYS A 210 -7.88 11.44 31.45
C LYS A 210 -6.66 11.93 30.69
N VAL A 211 -6.40 11.33 29.54
CA VAL A 211 -5.24 11.64 28.70
C VAL A 211 -5.75 12.08 27.32
N PRO A 212 -5.76 13.41 27.04
CA PRO A 212 -6.08 13.90 25.72
C PRO A 212 -4.88 13.72 24.78
N ILE A 213 -5.12 13.15 23.60
CA ILE A 213 -4.10 12.87 22.62
C ILE A 213 -4.56 13.41 21.27
N ILE A 214 -3.66 14.08 20.54
CA ILE A 214 -3.92 14.45 19.15
C ILE A 214 -3.35 13.32 18.29
N ARG A 215 -4.19 12.71 17.45
CA ARG A 215 -3.78 11.66 16.53
C ARG A 215 -2.80 12.20 15.50
N ASP A 216 -1.83 11.39 15.11
CA ASP A 216 -0.83 11.72 14.10
C ASP A 216 -0.53 10.50 13.24
N ASP A 217 0.30 10.68 12.19
CA ASP A 217 0.86 9.58 11.43
C ASP A 217 1.91 8.87 12.29
N ILE A 218 1.71 7.58 12.50
CA ILE A 218 2.59 6.74 13.30
C ILE A 218 3.44 5.91 12.33
N PRO A 219 4.75 6.13 12.27
CA PRO A 219 5.61 5.39 11.35
C PRO A 219 5.64 3.90 11.70
N ILE A 220 5.60 3.08 10.66
CA ILE A 220 5.82 1.64 10.73
C ILE A 220 7.26 1.39 10.29
N GLU A 221 8.06 0.76 11.15
CA GLU A 221 9.41 0.36 10.79
C GLU A 221 9.37 -0.73 9.70
N THR A 222 10.16 -0.53 8.64
CA THR A 222 10.25 -1.47 7.51
C THR A 222 11.63 -2.09 7.36
N VAL A 223 12.60 -1.67 8.17
CA VAL A 223 14.00 -2.09 8.12
C VAL A 223 14.47 -2.52 9.52
N TYR A 224 14.79 -3.77 9.68
CA TYR A 224 15.31 -4.35 10.93
C TYR A 224 16.73 -4.86 10.67
N GLY A 225 17.67 -4.56 11.55
CA GLY A 225 19.05 -4.97 11.37
C GLY A 225 19.70 -5.38 12.68
N GLU A 226 20.52 -6.43 12.61
CA GLU A 226 21.28 -6.99 13.74
C GLU A 226 22.60 -7.60 13.28
N MET A 227 23.60 -7.62 14.16
CA MET A 227 24.83 -8.35 13.95
C MET A 227 24.61 -9.84 14.28
N VAL A 228 24.86 -10.74 13.33
CA VAL A 228 24.70 -12.20 13.51
C VAL A 228 26.04 -12.93 13.81
N GLY A 229 27.10 -12.17 14.03
CA GLY A 229 28.44 -12.68 14.39
C GLY A 229 29.45 -12.58 13.25
N ASP A 230 30.72 -12.74 13.58
CA ASP A 230 31.87 -12.76 12.64
C ASP A 230 31.94 -11.50 11.71
N GLY A 231 31.44 -10.37 12.15
CA GLY A 231 31.37 -9.16 11.33
C GLY A 231 30.28 -9.21 10.26
N ILE A 232 29.35 -10.14 10.32
CA ILE A 232 28.23 -10.25 9.41
C ILE A 232 26.99 -9.63 10.07
N ALA A 233 26.29 -8.78 9.33
CA ALA A 233 24.98 -8.28 9.70
C ALA A 233 23.89 -8.93 8.85
N LYS A 234 22.71 -9.14 9.45
CA LYS A 234 21.45 -9.41 8.76
C LYS A 234 20.62 -8.13 8.78
N VAL A 235 20.13 -7.72 7.63
CA VAL A 235 19.14 -6.62 7.52
C VAL A 235 17.93 -7.15 6.78
N GLN A 236 16.78 -7.11 7.46
CA GLN A 236 15.49 -7.47 6.89
C GLN A 236 14.77 -6.20 6.41
N VAL A 237 14.28 -6.24 5.18
CA VAL A 237 13.36 -5.25 4.62
C VAL A 237 12.00 -5.92 4.47
N THR A 238 11.00 -5.45 5.21
CA THR A 238 9.67 -6.08 5.27
C THR A 238 8.70 -5.53 4.21
N SER A 239 8.92 -4.31 3.74
CA SER A 239 8.18 -3.71 2.62
C SER A 239 8.97 -2.55 1.99
N PHE A 240 8.60 -2.19 0.76
CA PHE A 240 9.16 -1.03 0.05
C PHE A 240 8.18 0.14 0.13
N SER A 241 8.14 0.80 1.27
CA SER A 241 7.26 1.93 1.55
C SER A 241 8.06 3.24 1.57
N THR A 242 7.38 4.36 1.62
CA THR A 242 8.01 5.68 1.67
C THR A 242 9.09 5.75 2.75
N ASN A 243 10.28 6.20 2.40
CA ASN A 243 11.50 6.29 3.24
C ASN A 243 12.22 4.97 3.56
N THR A 244 11.77 3.80 3.11
CA THR A 244 12.47 2.53 3.38
C THR A 244 13.93 2.57 2.91
N SER A 245 14.23 3.20 1.77
CA SER A 245 15.60 3.39 1.27
C SER A 245 16.45 4.23 2.21
N LYS A 246 15.89 5.30 2.77
CA LYS A 246 16.57 6.16 3.74
C LYS A 246 16.83 5.43 5.07
N ASP A 247 15.84 4.67 5.54
CA ASP A 247 15.95 3.90 6.77
C ASP A 247 16.97 2.77 6.62
N LEU A 248 17.01 2.11 5.45
CA LEU A 248 18.03 1.12 5.13
C LEU A 248 19.42 1.74 5.12
N ALA A 249 19.62 2.88 4.46
CA ALA A 249 20.91 3.56 4.45
C ALA A 249 21.39 3.95 5.87
N ALA A 250 20.46 4.42 6.71
CA ALA A 250 20.75 4.74 8.11
C ALA A 250 21.16 3.49 8.91
N LYS A 251 20.42 2.38 8.74
CA LYS A 251 20.71 1.10 9.42
C LYS A 251 22.05 0.49 8.96
N LEU A 252 22.36 0.54 7.67
CA LEU A 252 23.66 0.08 7.16
C LEU A 252 24.82 0.89 7.77
N ASN A 253 24.67 2.22 7.84
CA ASN A 253 25.67 3.10 8.48
C ASN A 253 25.84 2.81 9.99
N GLU A 254 24.78 2.45 10.70
CA GLU A 254 24.82 2.02 12.10
C GLU A 254 25.64 0.71 12.24
N LEU A 255 25.28 -0.32 11.48
CA LEU A 255 25.92 -1.63 11.51
C LEU A 255 27.40 -1.58 11.06
N GLN A 256 27.76 -0.71 10.11
CA GLN A 256 29.17 -0.47 9.73
C GLN A 256 29.99 0.09 10.91
N LYS A 257 29.41 0.99 11.71
CA LYS A 257 30.07 1.50 12.93
C LYS A 257 30.21 0.41 13.99
N GLU A 258 29.33 -0.58 14.02
CA GLU A 258 29.41 -1.76 14.88
C GLU A 258 30.38 -2.81 14.37
N GLY A 259 31.01 -2.59 13.21
CA GLY A 259 32.04 -3.47 12.64
C GLY A 259 31.52 -4.47 11.59
N MET A 260 30.40 -4.15 10.93
CA MET A 260 29.91 -4.95 9.80
C MET A 260 30.95 -4.99 8.67
N LYS A 261 31.23 -6.19 8.19
CA LYS A 261 32.15 -6.50 7.08
C LYS A 261 31.45 -7.25 5.93
N GLY A 262 30.25 -7.75 6.17
CA GLY A 262 29.44 -8.45 5.20
C GLY A 262 27.95 -8.35 5.54
N LEU A 263 27.08 -8.40 4.53
CA LEU A 263 25.64 -8.19 4.66
C LEU A 263 24.84 -9.37 4.12
N VAL A 264 23.91 -9.89 4.92
CA VAL A 264 22.78 -10.68 4.46
C VAL A 264 21.55 -9.79 4.41
N LEU A 265 21.07 -9.49 3.21
CA LEU A 265 19.84 -8.72 3.00
C LEU A 265 18.65 -9.67 2.88
N ASP A 266 17.75 -9.63 3.85
CA ASP A 266 16.62 -10.55 3.94
C ASP A 266 15.34 -9.90 3.34
N LEU A 267 14.90 -10.44 2.21
CA LEU A 267 13.68 -10.05 1.50
C LEU A 267 12.57 -11.09 1.62
N ARG A 268 12.74 -12.11 2.45
CA ARG A 268 11.73 -13.15 2.65
C ARG A 268 10.46 -12.55 3.23
N GLN A 269 9.31 -13.06 2.79
CA GLN A 269 7.97 -12.60 3.18
C GLN A 269 7.70 -11.10 2.88
N ASN A 270 8.49 -10.48 2.00
CA ASN A 270 8.30 -9.10 1.58
C ASN A 270 7.51 -9.04 0.27
N PRO A 271 6.22 -8.63 0.27
CA PRO A 271 5.37 -8.61 -0.92
C PRO A 271 5.73 -7.48 -1.92
N GLY A 272 6.74 -6.68 -1.60
CA GLY A 272 7.18 -5.55 -2.41
C GLY A 272 6.69 -4.20 -1.89
N GLY A 273 6.32 -3.31 -2.80
CA GLY A 273 5.86 -1.96 -2.51
C GLY A 273 6.16 -0.99 -3.66
N LEU A 274 6.66 0.19 -3.34
CA LEU A 274 6.91 1.28 -4.26
C LEU A 274 8.08 0.97 -5.21
N LEU A 275 7.86 1.19 -6.51
CA LEU A 275 8.89 1.02 -7.54
C LEU A 275 10.10 1.95 -7.32
N ASP A 276 9.86 3.20 -6.96
CA ASP A 276 10.92 4.19 -6.73
C ASP A 276 11.82 3.79 -5.55
N GLU A 277 11.26 3.19 -4.51
CA GLU A 277 12.02 2.66 -3.37
C GLU A 277 12.85 1.43 -3.78
N ALA A 278 12.30 0.54 -4.63
CA ALA A 278 13.05 -0.58 -5.17
C ALA A 278 14.25 -0.10 -6.02
N ILE A 279 14.06 0.93 -6.86
CA ILE A 279 15.13 1.53 -7.66
C ILE A 279 16.18 2.18 -6.75
N SER A 280 15.74 2.93 -5.73
CA SER A 280 16.63 3.62 -4.79
C SER A 280 17.47 2.64 -3.99
N ILE A 281 16.87 1.58 -3.45
CA ILE A 281 17.57 0.52 -2.70
C ILE A 281 18.49 -0.27 -3.61
N SER A 282 18.02 -0.67 -4.82
CA SER A 282 18.88 -1.36 -5.79
C SER A 282 20.10 -0.54 -6.17
N SER A 283 19.95 0.78 -6.28
CA SER A 283 21.05 1.70 -6.58
C SER A 283 22.13 1.78 -5.49
N MET A 284 21.86 1.28 -4.28
CA MET A 284 22.88 1.18 -3.23
C MET A 284 23.86 0.03 -3.48
N PHE A 285 23.44 -0.99 -4.24
CA PHE A 285 24.18 -2.23 -4.42
C PHE A 285 24.57 -2.50 -5.88
N VAL A 286 23.91 -1.88 -6.84
CA VAL A 286 24.17 -2.03 -8.28
C VAL A 286 25.10 -0.93 -8.75
N PRO A 287 26.22 -1.25 -9.45
CA PRO A 287 27.14 -0.24 -9.97
C PRO A 287 26.48 0.77 -10.88
N LYS A 288 26.93 2.04 -10.79
CA LYS A 288 26.39 3.16 -11.58
C LYS A 288 26.31 2.86 -13.07
N GLY A 289 25.17 3.20 -13.65
CA GLY A 289 24.90 3.01 -15.08
C GLY A 289 24.52 1.57 -15.47
N LYS A 290 24.66 0.58 -14.58
CA LYS A 290 24.12 -0.76 -14.82
C LYS A 290 22.61 -0.74 -14.63
N LEU A 291 21.90 -1.59 -15.36
CA LEU A 291 20.44 -1.63 -15.32
C LEU A 291 19.93 -2.25 -14.02
N ILE A 292 18.87 -1.67 -13.48
CA ILE A 292 18.07 -2.21 -12.37
C ILE A 292 16.88 -3.00 -12.95
N LEU A 293 16.14 -2.39 -13.86
CA LEU A 293 15.00 -3.03 -14.54
C LEU A 293 14.68 -2.31 -15.86
N LYS A 294 13.78 -2.92 -16.62
CA LYS A 294 13.10 -2.30 -17.76
C LYS A 294 11.59 -2.36 -17.52
N VAL A 295 10.87 -1.32 -17.91
CA VAL A 295 9.39 -1.28 -17.88
C VAL A 295 8.89 -1.20 -19.31
N GLU A 296 8.01 -2.11 -19.70
CA GLU A 296 7.41 -2.16 -21.04
C GLU A 296 5.90 -1.90 -20.94
N ASP A 297 5.43 -0.86 -21.63
CA ASP A 297 4.03 -0.49 -21.68
C ASP A 297 3.21 -1.40 -22.63
N ARG A 298 1.88 -1.19 -22.68
CA ARG A 298 0.96 -1.95 -23.53
C ARG A 298 1.26 -1.86 -25.03
N ASN A 299 2.04 -0.85 -25.47
CA ASN A 299 2.40 -0.64 -26.87
C ASN A 299 3.78 -1.24 -27.21
N GLY A 300 4.42 -1.91 -26.24
CA GLY A 300 5.77 -2.48 -26.40
C GLY A 300 6.90 -1.46 -26.26
N LYS A 301 6.60 -0.22 -25.84
CA LYS A 301 7.64 0.78 -25.59
C LYS A 301 8.31 0.47 -24.26
N THR A 302 9.63 0.29 -24.32
CA THR A 302 10.45 -0.02 -23.14
C THR A 302 11.14 1.22 -22.61
N GLN A 303 11.11 1.39 -21.28
CA GLN A 303 11.89 2.37 -20.53
C GLN A 303 12.89 1.64 -19.65
N GLU A 304 14.15 2.05 -19.70
CA GLU A 304 15.24 1.49 -18.89
C GLU A 304 15.50 2.34 -17.65
N TYR A 305 15.78 1.67 -16.53
CA TYR A 305 16.09 2.30 -15.25
C TYR A 305 17.48 1.87 -14.81
N PRO A 306 18.51 2.66 -15.12
CA PRO A 306 19.87 2.39 -14.66
C PRO A 306 20.08 2.85 -13.22
N SER A 307 21.02 2.25 -12.53
CA SER A 307 21.49 2.71 -11.22
C SER A 307 22.07 4.12 -11.32
N GLN A 308 21.66 5.00 -10.40
CA GLN A 308 22.08 6.40 -10.36
C GLN A 308 23.26 6.65 -9.43
N ASN A 309 23.46 5.79 -8.42
CA ASN A 309 24.46 5.91 -7.39
C ASN A 309 25.70 5.08 -7.74
N ASP A 310 26.83 5.38 -7.11
CA ASP A 310 28.08 4.63 -7.29
C ASP A 310 28.03 3.25 -6.60
N GLY A 311 26.85 2.70 -6.36
CA GLY A 311 26.49 1.51 -5.62
C GLY A 311 27.42 0.32 -5.81
N ASN A 312 28.52 0.36 -5.11
CA ASN A 312 29.43 -0.77 -4.95
C ASN A 312 29.83 -0.74 -3.48
N PRO A 313 29.08 -1.41 -2.60
CA PRO A 313 29.41 -1.43 -1.19
C PRO A 313 30.81 -2.04 -1.00
N ASP A 314 31.59 -1.49 -0.07
CA ASP A 314 32.93 -2.01 0.30
C ASP A 314 32.83 -3.35 1.08
N PHE A 315 31.71 -4.02 1.02
CA PHE A 315 31.43 -5.28 1.69
C PHE A 315 30.66 -6.25 0.78
N PRO A 316 30.91 -7.56 0.87
CA PRO A 316 30.14 -8.57 0.15
C PRO A 316 28.70 -8.64 0.65
N LEU A 317 27.80 -9.02 -0.27
CA LEU A 317 26.35 -9.08 -0.08
C LEU A 317 25.82 -10.44 -0.53
N VAL A 318 24.92 -11.02 0.27
CA VAL A 318 24.06 -12.15 -0.10
C VAL A 318 22.60 -11.74 0.14
N VAL A 319 21.69 -12.11 -0.74
CA VAL A 319 20.27 -11.79 -0.61
C VAL A 319 19.45 -13.06 -0.37
N LEU A 320 18.59 -13.01 0.65
CA LEU A 320 17.61 -14.06 0.94
C LEU A 320 16.28 -13.75 0.26
N ILE A 321 15.73 -14.73 -0.44
CA ILE A 321 14.40 -14.68 -1.08
C ILE A 321 13.60 -15.96 -0.79
N ASP A 322 12.28 -15.84 -0.80
CA ASP A 322 11.36 -16.97 -0.67
C ASP A 322 10.08 -16.75 -1.51
N LYS A 323 9.12 -17.65 -1.39
CA LYS A 323 7.81 -17.58 -2.08
C LYS A 323 6.99 -16.33 -1.71
N GLY A 324 7.30 -15.66 -0.61
CA GLY A 324 6.68 -14.39 -0.17
C GLY A 324 7.38 -13.15 -0.75
N SER A 325 8.59 -13.30 -1.31
CA SER A 325 9.31 -12.21 -1.98
C SER A 325 8.66 -11.89 -3.31
N ALA A 326 8.04 -10.71 -3.47
CA ALA A 326 7.28 -10.36 -4.67
C ALA A 326 7.56 -8.93 -5.16
N SER A 327 7.30 -8.67 -6.46
CA SER A 327 7.30 -7.31 -7.05
C SER A 327 8.61 -6.54 -6.81
N ALA A 328 8.60 -5.46 -5.99
CA ALA A 328 9.78 -4.66 -5.66
C ALA A 328 10.93 -5.49 -5.07
N SER A 329 10.64 -6.52 -4.27
CA SER A 329 11.64 -7.49 -3.78
C SER A 329 12.29 -8.26 -4.93
N GLU A 330 11.49 -8.64 -5.93
CA GLU A 330 11.99 -9.35 -7.11
C GLU A 330 12.81 -8.43 -8.03
N ILE A 331 12.43 -7.15 -8.11
CA ILE A 331 13.21 -6.14 -8.85
C ILE A 331 14.60 -6.00 -8.21
N LEU A 332 14.67 -5.83 -6.89
CA LEU A 332 15.93 -5.74 -6.17
C LEU A 332 16.75 -7.00 -6.32
N ALA A 333 16.17 -8.20 -6.10
CA ALA A 333 16.86 -9.47 -6.24
C ALA A 333 17.43 -9.67 -7.65
N ALA A 334 16.63 -9.43 -8.70
CA ALA A 334 17.08 -9.51 -10.09
C ALA A 334 18.19 -8.48 -10.40
N ALA A 335 18.03 -7.24 -9.94
CA ALA A 335 18.99 -6.18 -10.18
C ALA A 335 20.37 -6.51 -9.58
N VAL A 336 20.42 -6.92 -8.31
CA VAL A 336 21.71 -7.23 -7.64
C VAL A 336 22.33 -8.50 -8.20
N SER A 337 21.54 -9.52 -8.55
CA SER A 337 22.06 -10.75 -9.13
C SER A 337 22.58 -10.53 -10.55
N GLU A 338 21.76 -9.97 -11.46
CA GLU A 338 22.11 -9.86 -12.88
C GLU A 338 23.08 -8.71 -13.18
N SER A 339 23.05 -7.61 -12.42
CA SER A 339 23.86 -6.42 -12.67
C SER A 339 25.08 -6.27 -11.75
N ALA A 340 25.07 -6.91 -10.57
CA ALA A 340 26.16 -6.83 -9.61
C ALA A 340 26.77 -8.21 -9.26
N GLY A 341 26.22 -9.33 -9.72
CA GLY A 341 26.73 -10.68 -9.48
C GLY A 341 26.50 -11.21 -8.07
N VAL A 342 25.60 -10.58 -7.30
CA VAL A 342 25.26 -10.96 -5.93
C VAL A 342 24.54 -12.30 -5.91
N LYS A 343 24.89 -13.17 -4.97
CA LYS A 343 24.26 -14.49 -4.81
C LYS A 343 22.90 -14.38 -4.12
N LEU A 344 21.92 -15.08 -4.67
CA LEU A 344 20.60 -15.27 -4.10
C LEU A 344 20.52 -16.63 -3.43
N VAL A 345 20.02 -16.68 -2.19
CA VAL A 345 19.85 -17.90 -1.39
C VAL A 345 18.40 -18.02 -0.95
N GLY A 346 17.84 -19.22 -0.93
CA GLY A 346 16.49 -19.49 -0.41
C GLY A 346 15.60 -20.25 -1.37
N GLU A 347 14.39 -19.78 -1.63
CA GLU A 347 13.43 -20.40 -2.55
C GLU A 347 13.08 -19.48 -3.71
N THR A 348 12.53 -20.06 -4.79
CA THR A 348 12.02 -19.28 -5.93
C THR A 348 10.96 -18.29 -5.45
N SER A 349 11.08 -17.01 -5.88
CA SER A 349 10.19 -15.93 -5.50
C SER A 349 8.79 -16.05 -6.09
N PHE A 350 7.89 -15.14 -5.76
CA PHE A 350 6.46 -15.19 -6.10
C PHE A 350 6.16 -15.12 -7.60
N GLY A 351 6.82 -14.26 -8.35
CA GLY A 351 6.57 -14.06 -9.78
C GLY A 351 5.53 -12.97 -10.11
N LYS A 352 5.63 -11.79 -9.48
CA LYS A 352 4.81 -10.63 -9.82
C LYS A 352 5.55 -9.69 -10.78
N GLY A 353 5.46 -9.98 -12.09
CA GLY A 353 6.14 -9.23 -13.17
C GLY A 353 5.31 -8.09 -13.77
N THR A 354 4.39 -7.48 -13.02
CA THR A 354 3.50 -6.40 -13.48
C THR A 354 3.68 -5.13 -12.66
N VAL A 355 3.42 -3.98 -13.30
CA VAL A 355 3.46 -2.65 -12.67
C VAL A 355 2.04 -2.10 -12.60
N GLN A 356 1.61 -1.66 -11.42
CA GLN A 356 0.32 -1.03 -11.20
C GLN A 356 0.47 0.48 -11.03
N THR A 357 -0.57 1.18 -11.47
CA THR A 357 -0.78 2.61 -11.19
C THR A 357 -2.05 2.73 -10.36
N ALA A 358 -2.02 3.56 -9.34
CA ALA A 358 -3.18 3.93 -8.55
C ALA A 358 -3.64 5.34 -8.92
N LYS A 359 -4.95 5.55 -9.03
CA LYS A 359 -5.55 6.83 -9.38
C LYS A 359 -6.76 7.10 -8.48
N ASP A 360 -6.69 8.22 -7.75
CA ASP A 360 -7.80 8.68 -6.91
C ASP A 360 -8.92 9.31 -7.73
N PHE A 361 -10.15 9.03 -7.32
CA PHE A 361 -11.34 9.74 -7.78
C PHE A 361 -11.60 11.00 -6.91
N PRO A 362 -12.43 11.95 -7.38
CA PRO A 362 -12.75 13.15 -6.61
C PRO A 362 -13.37 12.89 -5.24
N ASP A 363 -14.05 11.76 -5.06
CA ASP A 363 -14.64 11.32 -3.79
C ASP A 363 -13.65 10.61 -2.86
N LYS A 364 -12.36 10.49 -3.28
CA LYS A 364 -11.25 9.79 -2.60
C LYS A 364 -11.31 8.26 -2.63
N SER A 365 -12.23 7.66 -3.36
CA SER A 365 -12.08 6.27 -3.76
C SER A 365 -10.93 6.15 -4.77
N ASN A 366 -10.40 4.95 -4.99
CA ASN A 366 -9.23 4.76 -5.83
C ASN A 366 -9.42 3.58 -6.78
N ILE A 367 -8.81 3.66 -7.95
CA ILE A 367 -8.63 2.52 -8.84
C ILE A 367 -7.14 2.23 -9.01
N LYS A 368 -6.73 1.05 -8.63
CA LYS A 368 -5.39 0.51 -8.86
C LYS A 368 -5.47 -0.50 -10.00
N PHE A 369 -4.67 -0.33 -11.05
CA PHE A 369 -4.73 -1.18 -12.23
C PHE A 369 -3.36 -1.40 -12.87
N THR A 370 -3.19 -2.53 -13.53
CA THR A 370 -1.96 -2.88 -14.23
C THR A 370 -1.81 -2.05 -15.49
N THR A 371 -0.70 -1.33 -15.59
CA THR A 371 -0.38 -0.42 -16.71
C THR A 371 0.80 -0.90 -17.57
N ALA A 372 1.67 -1.74 -17.01
CA ALA A 372 2.88 -2.20 -17.67
C ALA A 372 3.35 -3.56 -17.10
N LYS A 373 4.28 -4.19 -17.79
CA LYS A 373 5.11 -5.26 -17.25
C LYS A 373 6.52 -4.75 -16.97
N TRP A 374 7.21 -5.36 -16.04
CA TRP A 374 8.61 -5.10 -15.82
C TRP A 374 9.45 -6.34 -16.21
N LEU A 375 10.67 -6.08 -16.63
CA LEU A 375 11.64 -7.06 -17.06
C LEU A 375 12.91 -6.89 -16.23
N THR A 376 13.62 -8.00 -15.98
CA THR A 376 14.93 -7.97 -15.33
C THR A 376 15.96 -7.19 -16.18
N PRO A 377 17.12 -6.83 -15.66
CA PRO A 377 18.20 -6.22 -16.46
C PRO A 377 18.48 -6.99 -17.76
N ASN A 378 18.48 -8.32 -17.73
CA ASN A 378 18.69 -9.17 -18.90
C ASN A 378 17.47 -9.28 -19.83
N GLY A 379 16.35 -8.61 -19.49
CA GLY A 379 15.15 -8.59 -20.31
C GLY A 379 14.18 -9.76 -20.08
N ASN A 380 14.33 -10.52 -19.01
CA ASN A 380 13.45 -11.65 -18.68
C ASN A 380 12.16 -11.17 -18.02
N TRP A 381 11.01 -11.68 -18.46
CA TRP A 381 9.73 -11.48 -17.78
C TRP A 381 9.47 -12.60 -16.79
N ILE A 382 9.44 -12.26 -15.50
CA ILE A 382 9.37 -13.23 -14.39
C ILE A 382 7.93 -13.58 -13.97
N HIS A 383 6.93 -12.98 -14.61
CA HIS A 383 5.54 -13.14 -14.21
C HIS A 383 5.11 -14.61 -14.17
N LYS A 384 4.54 -15.04 -13.04
CA LYS A 384 4.16 -16.43 -12.72
C LYS A 384 5.32 -17.44 -12.70
N LYS A 385 6.57 -16.99 -12.80
CA LYS A 385 7.77 -17.84 -12.78
C LYS A 385 8.65 -17.60 -11.56
N GLY A 386 8.71 -16.32 -11.11
CA GLY A 386 9.60 -15.90 -10.03
C GLY A 386 11.06 -15.78 -10.45
N ILE A 387 11.87 -15.36 -9.49
CA ILE A 387 13.33 -15.34 -9.55
C ILE A 387 13.84 -16.60 -8.86
N LYS A 388 14.62 -17.39 -9.57
CA LYS A 388 15.23 -18.60 -8.99
C LYS A 388 16.50 -18.21 -8.24
N PRO A 389 16.70 -18.65 -6.98
CA PRO A 389 17.95 -18.40 -6.27
C PRO A 389 19.12 -19.16 -6.90
N ASP A 390 20.35 -18.67 -6.72
CA ASP A 390 21.58 -19.37 -7.10
C ASP A 390 21.79 -20.62 -6.23
N ILE A 391 21.40 -20.53 -4.94
CA ILE A 391 21.51 -21.60 -3.97
C ILE A 391 20.14 -21.87 -3.38
N GLU A 392 19.53 -22.95 -3.82
CA GLU A 392 18.20 -23.34 -3.34
C GLU A 392 18.30 -24.02 -1.98
N VAL A 393 17.59 -23.43 -1.00
CA VAL A 393 17.49 -23.95 0.38
C VAL A 393 16.01 -23.93 0.75
N PRO A 394 15.32 -25.09 0.67
CA PRO A 394 13.91 -25.14 1.03
C PRO A 394 13.74 -24.93 2.54
N LEU A 395 12.66 -24.25 2.90
CA LEU A 395 12.25 -24.17 4.30
C LEU A 395 11.78 -25.54 4.79
N PRO A 396 12.01 -25.88 6.06
CA PRO A 396 11.41 -27.05 6.66
C PRO A 396 9.88 -27.02 6.56
N GLU A 397 9.24 -28.18 6.42
CA GLU A 397 7.76 -28.27 6.25
C GLU A 397 7.00 -27.52 7.34
N TYR A 398 7.48 -27.56 8.58
CA TYR A 398 6.85 -26.88 9.71
C TYR A 398 6.85 -25.34 9.62
N ALA A 399 7.71 -24.74 8.79
CA ALA A 399 7.76 -23.28 8.60
C ALA A 399 6.61 -22.75 7.73
N SER A 400 5.91 -23.64 7.01
CA SER A 400 4.79 -23.31 6.13
C SER A 400 3.42 -23.74 6.66
N LEU A 401 3.34 -24.17 7.93
CA LEU A 401 2.09 -24.63 8.53
C LEU A 401 1.08 -23.48 8.71
N SER A 402 -0.18 -23.80 8.49
CA SER A 402 -1.27 -22.86 8.67
C SER A 402 -1.44 -22.46 10.14
N ILE A 403 -1.77 -21.18 10.35
CA ILE A 403 -2.14 -20.65 11.68
C ILE A 403 -3.40 -21.36 12.17
N ILE A 404 -3.41 -21.72 13.45
CA ILE A 404 -4.56 -22.34 14.11
C ILE A 404 -5.38 -21.23 14.78
N ASN A 405 -6.70 -21.24 14.56
CA ASN A 405 -7.58 -20.26 15.23
C ASN A 405 -7.65 -20.57 16.76
N PRO A 406 -7.18 -19.66 17.64
CA PRO A 406 -7.21 -19.88 19.09
C PRO A 406 -8.61 -20.04 19.69
N ASP A 407 -9.64 -19.50 19.02
CA ASP A 407 -11.04 -19.61 19.51
C ASP A 407 -11.62 -21.00 19.27
N LYS A 408 -11.00 -21.81 18.39
CA LYS A 408 -11.40 -23.19 18.18
C LYS A 408 -10.85 -24.12 19.24
N GLU A 409 -11.70 -25.05 19.65
CA GLU A 409 -11.35 -26.09 20.58
C GLU A 409 -10.96 -27.37 19.81
N LEU A 410 -9.69 -27.74 19.85
CA LEU A 410 -9.18 -28.99 19.29
C LEU A 410 -8.94 -29.98 20.43
N LYS A 411 -9.69 -31.07 20.43
CA LYS A 411 -9.71 -32.08 21.50
C LYS A 411 -9.91 -33.49 20.95
N LEU A 412 -9.90 -34.48 21.82
CA LEU A 412 -10.13 -35.88 21.50
C LEU A 412 -11.33 -36.05 20.54
N SER A 413 -11.12 -36.81 19.47
CA SER A 413 -12.04 -37.05 18.35
C SER A 413 -12.30 -35.86 17.40
N SER A 414 -11.64 -34.70 17.59
CA SER A 414 -11.63 -33.65 16.57
C SER A 414 -10.94 -34.13 15.30
N SER A 415 -11.45 -33.74 14.12
CA SER A 415 -10.83 -34.04 12.81
C SER A 415 -10.89 -32.81 11.93
N SER A 416 -9.73 -32.28 11.54
CA SER A 416 -9.61 -31.08 10.66
C SER A 416 -8.17 -30.88 10.22
N THR A 417 -7.97 -29.99 9.23
CA THR A 417 -6.65 -29.49 8.81
C THR A 417 -5.93 -28.73 9.92
N GLU A 418 -6.66 -28.08 10.83
CA GLU A 418 -6.05 -27.41 11.99
C GLU A 418 -5.51 -28.42 13.00
N VAL A 419 -6.15 -29.57 13.18
CA VAL A 419 -5.59 -30.68 13.97
C VAL A 419 -4.31 -31.20 13.32
N GLU A 420 -4.29 -31.37 12.00
CA GLU A 420 -3.08 -31.76 11.26
C GLU A 420 -1.95 -30.75 11.49
N SER A 421 -2.25 -29.44 11.35
CA SER A 421 -1.28 -28.38 11.63
C SER A 421 -0.78 -28.44 13.09
N ALA A 422 -1.66 -28.62 14.06
CA ALA A 422 -1.29 -28.75 15.47
C ALA A 422 -0.38 -29.96 15.73
N GLN A 423 -0.68 -31.11 15.13
CA GLN A 423 0.13 -32.32 15.24
C GLN A 423 1.55 -32.10 14.67
N LYS A 424 1.65 -31.50 13.48
CA LYS A 424 2.93 -31.16 12.86
C LYS A 424 3.71 -30.13 13.69
N MET A 425 3.06 -29.12 14.26
CA MET A 425 3.66 -28.14 15.15
C MET A 425 4.21 -28.81 16.41
N LEU A 426 3.41 -29.63 17.10
CA LEU A 426 3.80 -30.37 18.29
C LEU A 426 5.03 -31.22 18.01
N LYS A 427 5.02 -31.99 16.92
CA LYS A 427 6.15 -32.84 16.53
C LYS A 427 7.41 -32.03 16.28
N ALA A 428 7.29 -30.91 15.56
CA ALA A 428 8.40 -30.03 15.25
C ALA A 428 9.09 -29.50 16.51
N ILE A 429 8.33 -29.16 17.55
CA ILE A 429 8.87 -28.66 18.84
C ILE A 429 9.16 -29.75 19.85
N GLY A 430 9.16 -31.04 19.44
CA GLY A 430 9.60 -32.17 20.25
C GLY A 430 8.51 -32.89 21.04
N PHE A 431 7.23 -32.62 20.81
CA PHE A 431 6.11 -33.35 21.45
C PHE A 431 5.44 -34.25 20.41
N ASP A 432 5.82 -35.53 20.37
CA ASP A 432 5.33 -36.48 19.37
C ASP A 432 3.85 -36.81 19.55
N PRO A 433 2.98 -36.40 18.60
CA PRO A 433 1.53 -36.68 18.62
C PRO A 433 1.19 -38.11 18.17
N GLY A 434 2.16 -38.88 17.69
CA GLY A 434 1.99 -40.24 17.17
C GLY A 434 1.39 -40.32 15.76
N ARG A 435 0.71 -39.27 15.27
CA ARG A 435 0.15 -39.15 13.93
C ARG A 435 0.07 -37.69 13.49
N GLU A 436 -0.07 -37.44 12.19
CA GLU A 436 -0.05 -36.11 11.58
C GLU A 436 -1.13 -36.01 10.47
N ASP A 437 -2.22 -36.73 10.59
CA ASP A 437 -3.27 -36.87 9.55
C ASP A 437 -4.54 -36.08 9.86
N GLY A 438 -4.50 -35.23 10.89
CA GLY A 438 -5.63 -34.36 11.25
C GLY A 438 -6.71 -35.01 12.11
N PHE A 439 -6.50 -36.23 12.63
CA PHE A 439 -7.40 -36.85 13.61
C PHE A 439 -6.80 -36.78 15.03
N PHE A 440 -7.46 -36.14 15.97
CA PHE A 440 -7.04 -35.92 17.34
C PHE A 440 -7.37 -37.17 18.18
N ASP A 441 -6.39 -38.05 18.34
CA ASP A 441 -6.49 -39.27 19.14
C ASP A 441 -5.90 -39.10 20.55
N GLU A 442 -5.87 -40.19 21.33
CA GLU A 442 -5.34 -40.20 22.70
C GLU A 442 -3.83 -39.85 22.77
N LYS A 443 -3.06 -40.19 21.73
CA LYS A 443 -1.63 -39.82 21.67
C LYS A 443 -1.46 -38.34 21.40
N THR A 444 -2.24 -37.78 20.50
CA THR A 444 -2.29 -36.33 20.27
C THR A 444 -2.69 -35.57 21.53
N GLN A 445 -3.69 -36.10 22.29
CA GLN A 445 -4.10 -35.54 23.57
C GLN A 445 -2.96 -35.55 24.59
N ALA A 446 -2.24 -36.68 24.68
CA ALA A 446 -1.10 -36.80 25.60
C ALA A 446 0.06 -35.85 25.23
N ALA A 447 0.31 -35.65 23.92
CA ALA A 447 1.31 -34.70 23.44
C ALA A 447 0.94 -33.26 23.80
N VAL A 448 -0.33 -32.88 23.61
CA VAL A 448 -0.86 -31.56 24.03
C VAL A 448 -0.73 -31.37 25.54
N SER A 449 -1.14 -32.35 26.36
CA SER A 449 -1.00 -32.27 27.82
C SER A 449 0.45 -32.10 28.24
N SER A 450 1.38 -32.84 27.61
CA SER A 450 2.81 -32.71 27.86
C SER A 450 3.36 -31.36 27.49
N PHE A 451 2.95 -30.82 26.33
CA PHE A 451 3.29 -29.47 25.89
C PHE A 451 2.79 -28.40 26.86
N GLN A 452 1.52 -28.50 27.27
CA GLN A 452 0.90 -27.58 28.22
C GLN A 452 1.65 -27.58 29.57
N ALA A 453 1.93 -28.76 30.11
CA ALA A 453 2.71 -28.91 31.36
C ALA A 453 4.11 -28.29 31.25
N ALA A 454 4.81 -28.53 30.15
CA ALA A 454 6.16 -27.98 29.91
C ALA A 454 6.16 -26.44 29.78
N ASN A 455 5.03 -25.82 29.45
CA ASN A 455 4.87 -24.37 29.31
C ASN A 455 4.07 -23.71 30.46
N ASN A 456 3.88 -24.41 31.60
CA ASN A 456 3.14 -23.94 32.77
C ASN A 456 1.67 -23.56 32.45
N LEU A 457 1.04 -24.25 31.52
CA LEU A 457 -0.37 -24.14 31.18
C LEU A 457 -1.18 -25.27 31.83
N PRO A 458 -2.51 -25.12 32.04
CA PRO A 458 -3.37 -26.23 32.46
C PRO A 458 -3.26 -27.42 31.50
N ALA A 459 -2.82 -28.58 32.00
CA ALA A 459 -2.55 -29.78 31.19
C ALA A 459 -3.83 -30.61 30.98
N ASP A 460 -4.84 -30.03 30.38
CA ASP A 460 -6.15 -30.64 30.10
C ASP A 460 -6.18 -31.46 28.77
N GLY A 461 -5.15 -31.33 27.95
CA GLY A 461 -5.06 -32.02 26.67
C GLY A 461 -5.96 -31.41 25.59
N VAL A 462 -6.40 -30.17 25.75
CA VAL A 462 -7.24 -29.44 24.80
C VAL A 462 -6.47 -28.23 24.29
N LEU A 463 -6.35 -28.07 22.97
CA LEU A 463 -5.78 -26.85 22.37
C LEU A 463 -6.88 -25.83 22.18
N LYS A 464 -6.80 -24.72 22.93
CA LYS A 464 -7.72 -23.58 22.86
C LYS A 464 -7.06 -22.36 23.54
N GLY A 465 -7.37 -21.16 23.05
CA GLY A 465 -6.90 -19.89 23.66
C GLY A 465 -5.36 -19.90 23.82
N ASP A 466 -4.92 -19.65 25.06
CA ASP A 466 -3.50 -19.51 25.41
C ASP A 466 -2.63 -20.70 25.03
N SER A 467 -3.16 -21.92 25.09
CA SER A 467 -2.39 -23.11 24.71
C SER A 467 -2.14 -23.17 23.19
N THR A 468 -3.09 -22.75 22.38
CA THR A 468 -2.93 -22.65 20.92
C THR A 468 -1.95 -21.52 20.55
N ILE A 469 -2.10 -20.36 21.18
CA ILE A 469 -1.17 -19.23 21.00
C ILE A 469 0.24 -19.64 21.36
N LYS A 470 0.42 -20.29 22.51
CA LYS A 470 1.73 -20.74 22.99
C LYS A 470 2.39 -21.77 22.08
N LEU A 471 1.59 -22.66 21.47
CA LEU A 471 2.10 -23.62 20.49
C LEU A 471 2.68 -22.92 19.26
N MET A 472 1.94 -21.93 18.73
CA MET A 472 2.40 -21.13 17.58
C MET A 472 3.62 -20.25 17.94
N GLU A 473 3.69 -19.70 19.15
CA GLU A 473 4.88 -18.96 19.64
C GLU A 473 6.11 -19.87 19.69
N LYS A 474 5.99 -21.06 20.26
CA LYS A 474 7.11 -21.99 20.35
C LYS A 474 7.59 -22.48 19.00
N LEU A 475 6.67 -22.68 18.06
CA LEU A 475 7.06 -22.98 16.68
C LEU A 475 7.82 -21.82 16.04
N ARG A 476 7.36 -20.59 16.24
CA ARG A 476 8.04 -19.38 15.73
C ARG A 476 9.45 -19.24 16.30
N GLU A 477 9.61 -19.34 17.62
CA GLU A 477 10.93 -19.34 18.28
C GLU A 477 11.87 -20.39 17.68
N MET A 478 11.35 -21.59 17.40
CA MET A 478 12.15 -22.66 16.80
C MET A 478 12.55 -22.34 15.34
N ILE A 479 11.63 -21.77 14.54
CA ILE A 479 11.92 -21.37 13.14
C ILE A 479 13.00 -20.30 13.13
N GLU A 480 12.90 -19.29 14.00
CA GLU A 480 13.87 -18.19 14.12
C GLU A 480 15.25 -18.71 14.56
N THR A 481 15.30 -19.66 15.52
CA THR A 481 16.55 -20.22 16.02
C THR A 481 17.21 -21.16 14.99
N ASN A 482 16.42 -21.87 14.18
CA ASN A 482 16.90 -22.87 13.22
C ASN A 482 16.75 -22.41 11.76
N ASP A 483 17.02 -21.15 11.49
CA ASP A 483 16.95 -20.57 10.14
C ASP A 483 18.04 -21.12 9.22
N THR A 484 17.74 -22.22 8.55
CA THR A 484 18.68 -22.91 7.64
C THR A 484 19.07 -22.08 6.44
N GLN A 485 18.17 -21.21 5.95
CA GLN A 485 18.45 -20.29 4.85
C GLN A 485 19.43 -19.21 5.27
N LEU A 486 19.23 -18.60 6.44
CA LEU A 486 20.17 -17.62 6.99
C LEU A 486 21.54 -18.24 7.27
N GLN A 487 21.58 -19.46 7.85
CA GLN A 487 22.82 -20.18 8.07
C GLN A 487 23.58 -20.39 6.76
N LYS A 488 22.88 -20.78 5.69
CA LYS A 488 23.51 -20.96 4.37
C LYS A 488 23.97 -19.65 3.75
N ALA A 489 23.21 -18.59 3.88
CA ALA A 489 23.61 -17.26 3.42
C ALA A 489 24.87 -16.76 4.12
N VAL A 490 24.96 -16.96 5.45
CA VAL A 490 26.16 -16.64 6.24
C VAL A 490 27.37 -17.49 5.81
N GLU A 491 27.18 -18.78 5.51
CA GLU A 491 28.24 -19.64 4.98
C GLU A 491 28.80 -19.12 3.65
N VAL A 492 27.91 -18.81 2.70
CA VAL A 492 28.26 -18.25 1.38
C VAL A 492 29.02 -16.94 1.53
N LEU A 493 28.49 -16.05 2.39
CA LEU A 493 29.10 -14.75 2.63
C LEU A 493 30.50 -14.86 3.23
N LYS A 494 30.74 -15.82 4.16
CA LYS A 494 32.07 -16.10 4.70
C LYS A 494 33.06 -16.60 3.64
N GLU A 495 32.60 -17.27 2.60
CA GLU A 495 33.46 -17.68 1.47
C GLU A 495 33.84 -16.43 0.63
N GLU A 496 32.94 -15.49 0.41
CA GLU A 496 33.23 -14.26 -0.32
C GLU A 496 34.08 -13.23 0.46
N MET A 497 34.12 -13.35 1.79
CA MET A 497 34.94 -12.49 2.68
C MET A 497 36.40 -12.94 2.77
N LYS A 498 36.76 -14.13 2.27
CA LYS A 498 38.14 -14.67 2.24
C LYS A 498 38.97 -14.10 1.11
#